data_47608afdda3ee0c4e0490197258cc94d
#
_entry.id   47608afdda3ee0c4e0490197258cc94d
#
_cell.length_a   1.000
_cell.length_b   1.000
_cell.length_c   1.000
_cell.angle_alpha   90.00
_cell.angle_beta   90.00
_cell.angle_gamma   90.00
#
_symmetry.space_group_name_H-M   'P 1'
#
loop_
_entity.id
_entity.type
_entity.pdbx_description
1 polymer ?
#
loop_
_entity_poly.entity_id
_entity_poly.type
_entity_poly.pdbx_seq_one_letter_code
_entity_poly.pdbx_strand_id
1 'polypeptide(L)'
;MKQRRQDNRVREYIAPVRVVLAEGNAERTELLEGRLADQIGLNERETVPVRGRCRMLFDFGRELHGGIRLVAGFGKGGTMVRLRVGESANEALAELGEKGCTNDHSLRDITVPLPMLSDMEFFNSGFRFASLEFLDEDAECALKAVNAVYVHHPRRRAGSFRCSDPLVEQIYSVAADTVMLCAQDYIWDGIKRDRLVWMGDLYPEITSLLSVCADDGCVADSLDFVVNETPLPGWMNAYPMYSMWWIMNLAEYYRMTGNRDYVFAQEKYFRGVLEQIDGCIAENGDFDFGMNFIDWPSHEHADEPEGVRCLCRLCAASARELESLYGMDHSLSSRIAEKISRKSAEVTEKRQIAALKLLSGASLSAKERALVAENGAAGFSTFMSYFLLSAQSEEAGMTAALSALKEYYGGMLKMGATSFWEDFDLNWLQGNVCPIDRIRREGETDIHGDFGKYCYVGYRHSLCHGWSAGVIPFLVRCVLGIKAEEPGYASVSISPDLGDLEFAEGEIPTPHGILRVSCRREGGKTLTEVSAPKGIRVEVRK
;
A
#
# COMPACT_ATOMS: atom_id res chain seq x y z
N MET A 1 -8.26 -35.86 -4.32
CA MET A 1 -9.11 -34.76 -4.81
C MET A 1 -8.55 -33.50 -4.22
N LYS A 2 -8.08 -32.53 -5.01
CA LYS A 2 -7.73 -31.21 -4.48
C LYS A 2 -9.00 -30.59 -3.92
N GLN A 3 -8.97 -30.18 -2.64
CA GLN A 3 -10.09 -29.45 -2.04
C GLN A 3 -10.42 -28.22 -2.90
N ARG A 4 -11.70 -27.94 -3.07
CA ARG A 4 -12.14 -26.68 -3.70
C ARG A 4 -11.77 -25.57 -2.71
N ARG A 5 -10.97 -24.60 -3.16
CA ARG A 5 -10.78 -23.36 -2.40
C ARG A 5 -12.02 -22.50 -2.60
N GLN A 6 -12.66 -22.11 -1.52
CA GLN A 6 -13.76 -21.16 -1.54
C GLN A 6 -13.17 -19.76 -1.63
N ASP A 7 -13.69 -18.94 -2.55
CA ASP A 7 -13.41 -17.51 -2.57
C ASP A 7 -14.37 -16.82 -1.60
N ASN A 8 -13.83 -16.23 -0.55
CA ASN A 8 -14.60 -15.56 0.51
C ASN A 8 -14.77 -14.06 0.24
N ARG A 9 -14.29 -13.57 -0.91
CA ARG A 9 -14.48 -12.18 -1.29
C ARG A 9 -15.92 -11.94 -1.69
N VAL A 10 -16.38 -10.73 -1.43
CA VAL A 10 -17.69 -10.23 -1.85
C VAL A 10 -17.56 -9.46 -3.16
N ARG A 11 -18.68 -9.37 -3.88
CA ARG A 11 -18.80 -8.62 -5.12
C ARG A 11 -19.90 -7.60 -4.97
N GLU A 12 -19.60 -6.36 -5.28
CA GLU A 12 -20.54 -5.24 -5.27
C GLU A 12 -20.52 -4.54 -6.62
N TYR A 13 -21.66 -4.05 -7.05
CA TYR A 13 -21.76 -3.22 -8.26
C TYR A 13 -21.75 -1.76 -7.87
N ILE A 14 -20.85 -0.99 -8.48
CA ILE A 14 -20.66 0.44 -8.22
C ILE A 14 -20.95 1.19 -9.52
N ALA A 15 -21.88 2.12 -9.45
CA ALA A 15 -22.17 3.01 -10.56
C ALA A 15 -21.06 4.07 -10.72
N PRO A 16 -20.78 4.55 -11.95
CA PRO A 16 -19.88 5.67 -12.14
C PRO A 16 -20.44 6.94 -11.46
N VAL A 17 -19.56 7.71 -10.85
CA VAL A 17 -19.95 8.99 -10.22
C VAL A 17 -20.08 10.12 -11.25
N ARG A 18 -19.41 9.95 -12.42
CA ARG A 18 -19.51 10.88 -13.56
C ARG A 18 -19.06 10.26 -14.86
N VAL A 19 -19.55 10.81 -15.95
CA VAL A 19 -19.04 10.61 -17.30
C VAL A 19 -18.04 11.72 -17.61
N VAL A 20 -16.75 11.37 -17.69
CA VAL A 20 -15.64 12.33 -17.90
C VAL A 20 -15.56 12.78 -19.35
N LEU A 21 -15.91 11.87 -20.29
CA LEU A 21 -15.90 12.09 -21.73
C LEU A 21 -17.09 11.39 -22.37
N ALA A 22 -17.74 12.07 -23.31
CA ALA A 22 -18.70 11.47 -24.22
C ALA A 22 -18.48 12.10 -25.61
N GLU A 23 -18.11 11.27 -26.58
CA GLU A 23 -17.84 11.68 -27.96
C GLU A 23 -18.59 10.78 -28.92
N GLY A 24 -19.01 11.34 -30.08
CA GLY A 24 -19.69 10.59 -31.12
C GLY A 24 -21.22 10.48 -30.89
N ASN A 25 -21.79 9.36 -31.30
CA ASN A 25 -23.22 9.19 -31.44
C ASN A 25 -23.89 8.51 -30.22
N ALA A 26 -23.65 9.03 -29.02
CA ALA A 26 -24.36 8.66 -27.80
C ALA A 26 -25.03 9.89 -27.19
N GLU A 27 -26.32 9.78 -26.91
CA GLU A 27 -27.11 10.85 -26.31
C GLU A 27 -27.47 10.51 -24.87
N ARG A 28 -27.63 11.53 -24.02
CA ARG A 28 -28.09 11.39 -22.64
C ARG A 28 -27.17 10.50 -21.78
N THR A 29 -25.84 10.57 -22.00
CA THR A 29 -24.85 9.73 -21.31
C THR A 29 -24.82 9.97 -19.80
N GLU A 30 -25.28 11.14 -19.34
CA GLU A 30 -25.48 11.48 -17.93
C GLU A 30 -26.42 10.52 -17.19
N LEU A 31 -27.30 9.81 -17.91
CA LEU A 31 -28.17 8.79 -17.32
C LEU A 31 -27.41 7.56 -16.77
N LEU A 32 -26.13 7.39 -17.12
CA LEU A 32 -25.29 6.31 -16.59
C LEU A 32 -24.71 6.66 -15.22
N GLU A 33 -24.69 7.95 -14.85
CA GLU A 33 -24.18 8.40 -13.56
C GLU A 33 -25.10 7.94 -12.41
N GLY A 34 -24.51 7.36 -11.37
CA GLY A 34 -25.25 6.84 -10.21
C GLY A 34 -26.19 5.67 -10.51
N ARG A 35 -26.18 5.14 -11.75
CA ARG A 35 -27.15 4.14 -12.19
C ARG A 35 -26.64 2.72 -12.02
N LEU A 36 -27.45 1.91 -11.36
CA LEU A 36 -27.39 0.45 -11.37
C LEU A 36 -28.59 -0.09 -12.16
N ALA A 37 -28.38 -1.02 -13.07
CA ALA A 37 -29.45 -1.66 -13.80
C ALA A 37 -29.18 -3.15 -13.98
N ASP A 38 -30.25 -3.93 -14.11
CA ASP A 38 -30.23 -5.36 -14.38
C ASP A 38 -30.78 -5.69 -15.77
N GLN A 39 -30.38 -6.85 -16.29
CA GLN A 39 -30.85 -7.33 -17.60
C GLN A 39 -32.33 -7.69 -17.62
N ILE A 40 -32.94 -8.02 -16.50
CA ILE A 40 -34.26 -8.64 -16.40
C ILE A 40 -35.45 -7.80 -16.93
N GLY A 41 -35.30 -6.48 -17.06
CA GLY A 41 -36.34 -5.58 -17.58
C GLY A 41 -36.27 -5.43 -19.10
N LEU A 42 -37.28 -5.86 -19.84
CA LEU A 42 -37.34 -5.67 -21.30
C LEU A 42 -37.73 -4.25 -21.72
N ASN A 43 -38.58 -3.59 -20.95
CA ASN A 43 -39.20 -2.31 -21.31
C ASN A 43 -38.59 -1.13 -20.50
N GLU A 44 -37.29 -1.16 -20.27
CA GLU A 44 -36.64 -0.06 -19.60
C GLU A 44 -36.67 1.20 -20.47
N ARG A 45 -37.18 2.29 -19.91
CA ARG A 45 -37.38 3.56 -20.65
C ARG A 45 -36.17 4.49 -20.54
N GLU A 46 -35.38 4.32 -19.49
CA GLU A 46 -34.20 5.16 -19.23
C GLU A 46 -32.94 4.43 -19.68
N THR A 47 -32.68 4.44 -20.97
CA THR A 47 -31.45 3.91 -21.57
C THR A 47 -30.71 4.99 -22.31
N VAL A 48 -29.41 4.83 -22.47
CA VAL A 48 -28.57 5.66 -23.34
C VAL A 48 -28.60 5.08 -24.74
N PRO A 49 -29.22 5.77 -25.71
CA PRO A 49 -29.24 5.31 -27.10
C PRO A 49 -27.87 5.56 -27.73
N VAL A 50 -27.25 4.49 -28.21
CA VAL A 50 -26.03 4.55 -29.02
C VAL A 50 -26.44 4.26 -30.48
N ARG A 51 -26.02 5.12 -31.42
CA ARG A 51 -26.27 5.01 -32.85
C ARG A 51 -25.03 5.33 -33.66
N GLY A 52 -24.18 4.34 -33.93
CA GLY A 52 -22.92 4.49 -34.59
C GLY A 52 -21.75 4.62 -33.61
N ARG A 53 -20.58 5.02 -34.10
CA ARG A 53 -19.38 5.15 -33.27
C ARG A 53 -19.55 6.17 -32.16
N CYS A 54 -19.14 5.79 -30.98
CA CYS A 54 -19.02 6.69 -29.84
C CYS A 54 -17.98 6.18 -28.83
N ARG A 55 -17.48 7.09 -28.01
CA ARG A 55 -16.54 6.78 -26.92
C ARG A 55 -16.99 7.48 -25.66
N MET A 56 -16.97 6.77 -24.55
CA MET A 56 -17.30 7.28 -23.23
C MET A 56 -16.18 6.92 -22.26
N LEU A 57 -15.87 7.82 -21.29
CA LEU A 57 -14.96 7.58 -20.18
C LEU A 57 -15.71 7.79 -18.87
N PHE A 58 -15.67 6.81 -18.00
CA PHE A 58 -16.33 6.80 -16.70
C PHE A 58 -15.33 6.92 -15.57
N ASP A 59 -15.67 7.70 -14.53
CA ASP A 59 -14.96 7.76 -13.26
C ASP A 59 -15.83 7.10 -12.17
N PHE A 60 -15.30 6.11 -11.47
CA PHE A 60 -15.98 5.44 -10.36
C PHE A 60 -15.72 6.11 -9.00
N GLY A 61 -15.03 7.25 -8.99
CA GLY A 61 -14.80 8.12 -7.84
C GLY A 61 -13.70 7.65 -6.89
N ARG A 62 -13.28 6.40 -6.98
CA ARG A 62 -12.19 5.82 -6.18
C ARG A 62 -11.53 4.65 -6.88
N GLU A 63 -10.34 4.31 -6.42
CA GLU A 63 -9.64 3.09 -6.84
C GLU A 63 -10.41 1.85 -6.38
N LEU A 64 -10.48 0.83 -7.25
CA LEU A 64 -11.23 -0.41 -7.08
C LEU A 64 -10.41 -1.59 -7.62
N HIS A 65 -10.56 -2.76 -7.01
CA HIS A 65 -10.12 -4.03 -7.59
C HIS A 65 -11.32 -4.80 -8.14
N GLY A 66 -11.23 -5.29 -9.37
CA GLY A 66 -12.26 -6.13 -10.00
C GLY A 66 -12.41 -5.86 -11.49
N GLY A 67 -13.62 -5.56 -11.95
CA GLY A 67 -13.90 -5.45 -13.37
C GLY A 67 -15.03 -4.49 -13.72
N ILE A 68 -15.49 -4.57 -14.98
CA ILE A 68 -16.58 -3.77 -15.52
C ILE A 68 -17.72 -4.68 -15.92
N ARG A 69 -18.95 -4.33 -15.55
CA ARG A 69 -20.20 -4.94 -15.99
C ARG A 69 -20.89 -4.01 -16.98
N LEU A 70 -21.22 -4.55 -18.17
CA LEU A 70 -22.03 -3.89 -19.16
C LEU A 70 -23.42 -4.51 -19.20
N VAL A 71 -24.46 -3.69 -19.09
CA VAL A 71 -25.85 -4.11 -19.23
C VAL A 71 -26.45 -3.42 -20.45
N ALA A 72 -26.80 -4.21 -21.47
CA ALA A 72 -27.35 -3.74 -22.74
C ALA A 72 -28.78 -4.25 -22.94
N GLY A 73 -29.62 -3.37 -23.46
CA GLY A 73 -30.99 -3.68 -23.91
C GLY A 73 -31.04 -4.11 -25.37
N PHE A 74 -32.10 -3.67 -26.06
CA PHE A 74 -32.24 -3.91 -27.49
C PHE A 74 -31.24 -3.13 -28.33
N GLY A 75 -30.86 -3.67 -29.48
CA GLY A 75 -29.96 -3.08 -30.44
C GLY A 75 -29.56 -4.05 -31.53
N LYS A 76 -28.53 -3.71 -32.31
CA LYS A 76 -27.92 -4.59 -33.29
C LYS A 76 -26.99 -5.56 -32.55
N GLY A 77 -27.35 -6.85 -32.51
CA GLY A 77 -26.52 -7.86 -31.87
C GLY A 77 -25.17 -8.01 -32.57
N GLY A 78 -24.09 -8.20 -31.76
CA GLY A 78 -22.73 -8.37 -32.26
C GLY A 78 -21.98 -7.07 -32.59
N THR A 79 -22.53 -5.92 -32.21
CA THR A 79 -21.78 -4.64 -32.27
C THR A 79 -20.46 -4.75 -31.54
N MET A 80 -19.36 -4.36 -32.21
CA MET A 80 -18.04 -4.44 -31.62
C MET A 80 -17.81 -3.29 -30.64
N VAL A 81 -17.42 -3.65 -29.42
CA VAL A 81 -17.05 -2.69 -28.39
C VAL A 81 -15.61 -2.92 -27.92
N ARG A 82 -14.90 -1.85 -27.64
CA ARG A 82 -13.62 -1.87 -26.95
C ARG A 82 -13.78 -1.34 -25.54
N LEU A 83 -13.25 -2.07 -24.60
CA LEU A 83 -13.25 -1.73 -23.19
C LEU A 83 -11.82 -1.59 -22.71
N ARG A 84 -11.55 -0.52 -21.96
CA ARG A 84 -10.27 -0.31 -21.31
C ARG A 84 -10.49 0.15 -19.88
N VAL A 85 -9.59 -0.25 -18.98
CA VAL A 85 -9.57 0.21 -17.59
C VAL A 85 -8.22 0.83 -17.28
N GLY A 86 -8.19 1.74 -16.32
CA GLY A 86 -6.97 2.41 -15.86
C GLY A 86 -7.15 3.07 -14.49
N GLU A 87 -6.05 3.28 -13.79
CA GLU A 87 -6.01 4.00 -12.51
C GLU A 87 -6.06 5.52 -12.71
N SER A 88 -5.79 6.01 -13.94
CA SER A 88 -5.99 7.39 -14.33
C SER A 88 -6.88 7.53 -15.56
N ALA A 89 -7.48 8.70 -15.74
CA ALA A 89 -8.31 9.01 -16.89
C ALA A 89 -7.54 8.84 -18.22
N ASN A 90 -6.28 9.26 -18.25
CA ASN A 90 -5.43 9.16 -19.43
C ASN A 90 -5.00 7.70 -19.70
N GLU A 91 -4.69 6.92 -18.67
CA GLU A 91 -4.39 5.49 -18.83
C GLU A 91 -5.57 4.73 -19.44
N ALA A 92 -6.80 4.99 -18.97
CA ALA A 92 -8.00 4.34 -19.50
C ALA A 92 -8.29 4.69 -20.98
N LEU A 93 -7.65 5.73 -21.53
CA LEU A 93 -7.73 6.12 -22.93
C LEU A 93 -6.51 5.70 -23.76
N ALA A 94 -5.40 5.33 -23.11
CA ALA A 94 -4.13 5.03 -23.77
C ALA A 94 -4.18 3.70 -24.55
N GLU A 95 -3.44 3.67 -25.67
CA GLU A 95 -3.23 2.48 -26.47
C GLU A 95 -2.23 1.52 -25.80
N LEU A 96 -2.35 0.20 -26.08
CA LEU A 96 -1.33 -0.75 -25.65
C LEU A 96 0.03 -0.39 -26.23
N GLY A 97 1.06 -0.36 -25.38
CA GLY A 97 2.42 0.07 -25.70
C GLY A 97 2.66 1.57 -25.49
N GLU A 98 1.62 2.39 -25.38
CA GLU A 98 1.77 3.82 -25.10
C GLU A 98 2.19 4.03 -23.65
N LYS A 99 3.33 4.71 -23.43
CA LYS A 99 3.84 5.08 -22.09
C LYS A 99 3.83 3.94 -21.07
N GLY A 100 4.18 2.72 -21.48
CA GLY A 100 4.20 1.57 -20.59
C GLY A 100 2.84 0.91 -20.34
N CYS A 101 1.80 1.28 -21.06
CA CYS A 101 0.49 0.64 -21.02
C CYS A 101 0.55 -0.79 -21.53
N THR A 102 0.18 -1.78 -20.73
CA THR A 102 0.28 -3.20 -21.10
C THR A 102 -0.93 -4.02 -20.65
N ASN A 103 -1.06 -5.24 -21.20
CA ASN A 103 -1.94 -6.29 -20.71
C ASN A 103 -1.18 -7.33 -19.86
N ASP A 104 0.01 -7.01 -19.36
CA ASP A 104 0.74 -7.90 -18.45
C ASP A 104 0.09 -7.93 -17.06
N HIS A 105 0.22 -9.06 -16.36
CA HIS A 105 -0.40 -9.37 -15.06
C HIS A 105 -1.93 -9.44 -15.08
N SER A 106 -2.62 -8.57 -15.83
CA SER A 106 -4.07 -8.64 -16.07
C SER A 106 -4.46 -7.93 -17.37
N LEU A 107 -5.59 -8.34 -17.94
CA LEU A 107 -6.15 -7.63 -19.07
C LEU A 107 -6.68 -6.27 -18.62
N ARG A 108 -6.34 -5.22 -19.37
CA ARG A 108 -6.88 -3.87 -19.23
C ARG A 108 -7.54 -3.34 -20.49
N ASP A 109 -7.33 -4.00 -21.63
CA ASP A 109 -7.78 -3.58 -22.96
C ASP A 109 -8.25 -4.80 -23.75
N ILE A 110 -9.54 -4.83 -24.11
CA ILE A 110 -10.15 -5.89 -24.89
C ILE A 110 -11.16 -5.33 -25.89
N THR A 111 -11.29 -6.03 -27.02
CA THR A 111 -12.36 -5.78 -28.01
C THR A 111 -13.20 -7.04 -28.12
N VAL A 112 -14.51 -6.87 -27.96
CA VAL A 112 -15.47 -7.99 -27.95
C VAL A 112 -16.76 -7.62 -28.67
N PRO A 113 -17.51 -8.60 -29.22
CA PRO A 113 -18.87 -8.36 -29.67
C PRO A 113 -19.80 -8.20 -28.46
N LEU A 114 -20.68 -7.18 -28.49
CA LEU A 114 -21.70 -6.94 -27.49
C LEU A 114 -23.03 -7.52 -27.98
N PRO A 115 -23.55 -8.60 -27.38
CA PRO A 115 -24.88 -9.13 -27.73
C PRO A 115 -25.98 -8.16 -27.26
N MET A 116 -27.09 -8.13 -27.96
CA MET A 116 -28.30 -7.47 -27.45
C MET A 116 -28.84 -8.22 -26.22
N LEU A 117 -29.53 -7.53 -25.35
CA LEU A 117 -30.12 -8.08 -24.12
C LEU A 117 -29.06 -8.80 -23.27
N SER A 118 -27.86 -8.22 -23.15
CA SER A 118 -26.73 -8.83 -22.46
C SER A 118 -26.43 -8.20 -21.10
N ASP A 119 -25.86 -9.03 -20.25
CA ASP A 119 -25.27 -8.67 -18.97
C ASP A 119 -23.91 -9.37 -18.89
N MET A 120 -22.84 -8.64 -19.06
CA MET A 120 -21.51 -9.18 -19.26
C MET A 120 -20.50 -8.50 -18.33
N GLU A 121 -19.60 -9.28 -17.78
CA GLU A 121 -18.52 -8.81 -16.93
C GLU A 121 -17.16 -9.08 -17.56
N PHE A 122 -16.26 -8.11 -17.40
CA PHE A 122 -14.93 -8.11 -17.99
C PHE A 122 -13.91 -7.67 -16.96
N PHE A 123 -12.68 -8.13 -17.09
CA PHE A 123 -11.50 -7.76 -16.30
C PHE A 123 -11.44 -8.33 -14.87
N ASN A 124 -10.26 -8.26 -14.32
CA ASN A 124 -9.90 -8.55 -12.94
C ASN A 124 -8.60 -7.78 -12.64
N SER A 125 -8.70 -6.48 -12.38
CA SER A 125 -7.55 -5.56 -12.26
C SER A 125 -7.86 -4.44 -11.27
N GLY A 126 -6.82 -3.66 -10.90
CA GLY A 126 -6.97 -2.37 -10.25
C GLY A 126 -7.33 -1.29 -11.26
N PHE A 127 -8.28 -0.43 -10.93
CA PHE A 127 -8.69 0.70 -11.77
C PHE A 127 -9.60 1.67 -11.00
N ARG A 128 -9.66 2.90 -11.51
CA ARG A 128 -10.68 3.89 -11.13
C ARG A 128 -11.51 4.33 -12.33
N PHE A 129 -10.93 4.25 -13.53
CA PHE A 129 -11.54 4.72 -14.76
C PHE A 129 -11.78 3.57 -15.73
N ALA A 130 -12.86 3.67 -16.51
CA ALA A 130 -13.12 2.77 -17.62
C ALA A 130 -13.55 3.53 -18.86
N SER A 131 -13.00 3.17 -20.03
CA SER A 131 -13.53 3.64 -21.32
C SER A 131 -14.29 2.54 -22.02
N LEU A 132 -15.39 2.93 -22.65
CA LEU A 132 -16.21 2.11 -23.53
C LEU A 132 -16.29 2.79 -24.89
N GLU A 133 -15.87 2.08 -25.92
CA GLU A 133 -15.89 2.57 -27.31
C GLU A 133 -16.71 1.63 -28.19
N PHE A 134 -17.72 2.15 -28.90
CA PHE A 134 -18.44 1.46 -29.95
C PHE A 134 -17.73 1.69 -31.27
N LEU A 135 -17.29 0.62 -31.93
CA LEU A 135 -16.39 0.69 -33.09
C LEU A 135 -17.10 0.71 -34.43
N ASP A 136 -18.31 0.20 -34.51
CA ASP A 136 -19.04 0.07 -35.76
C ASP A 136 -19.78 1.37 -36.13
N GLU A 137 -19.72 1.77 -37.41
CA GLU A 137 -20.43 2.94 -37.93
C GLU A 137 -21.97 2.79 -37.83
N ASP A 138 -22.46 1.56 -37.85
CA ASP A 138 -23.87 1.20 -37.75
C ASP A 138 -24.21 0.55 -36.41
N ALA A 139 -23.41 0.85 -35.35
CA ALA A 139 -23.73 0.41 -34.00
C ALA A 139 -25.13 0.88 -33.58
N GLU A 140 -25.88 -0.01 -32.96
CA GLU A 140 -27.15 0.30 -32.34
C GLU A 140 -27.27 -0.44 -31.01
N CYS A 141 -27.40 0.29 -29.91
CA CYS A 141 -27.50 -0.27 -28.57
C CYS A 141 -28.30 0.66 -27.67
N ALA A 142 -29.21 0.07 -26.89
CA ALA A 142 -29.82 0.73 -25.74
C ALA A 142 -29.00 0.37 -24.49
N LEU A 143 -27.95 1.16 -24.18
CA LEU A 143 -27.08 0.91 -23.04
C LEU A 143 -27.83 1.23 -21.74
N LYS A 144 -27.95 0.25 -20.83
CA LYS A 144 -28.67 0.38 -19.57
C LYS A 144 -27.78 0.81 -18.43
N ALA A 145 -26.59 0.20 -18.30
CA ALA A 145 -25.63 0.54 -17.27
C ALA A 145 -24.20 0.15 -17.67
N VAL A 146 -23.25 0.88 -17.10
CA VAL A 146 -21.84 0.55 -17.04
C VAL A 146 -21.45 0.63 -15.58
N ASN A 147 -21.18 -0.51 -14.94
CA ASN A 147 -20.91 -0.58 -13.52
C ASN A 147 -19.53 -1.17 -13.26
N ALA A 148 -18.81 -0.69 -12.26
CA ALA A 148 -17.67 -1.42 -11.74
C ALA A 148 -18.16 -2.64 -10.94
N VAL A 149 -17.44 -3.75 -11.10
CA VAL A 149 -17.56 -4.95 -10.27
C VAL A 149 -16.46 -4.86 -9.22
N TYR A 150 -16.80 -4.43 -8.03
CA TYR A 150 -15.85 -4.31 -6.92
C TYR A 150 -15.74 -5.65 -6.19
N VAL A 151 -14.53 -6.22 -6.19
CA VAL A 151 -14.21 -7.50 -5.55
C VAL A 151 -13.25 -7.25 -4.40
N HIS A 152 -13.66 -7.58 -3.18
CA HIS A 152 -12.89 -7.33 -1.98
C HIS A 152 -13.23 -8.30 -0.84
N HIS A 153 -12.35 -8.43 0.15
CA HIS A 153 -12.71 -9.09 1.39
C HIS A 153 -13.64 -8.20 2.23
N PRO A 154 -14.68 -8.79 2.87
CA PRO A 154 -15.63 -8.04 3.70
C PRO A 154 -15.04 -7.68 5.08
N ARG A 155 -13.79 -7.25 5.10
CA ARG A 155 -13.11 -6.80 6.33
C ARG A 155 -13.73 -5.51 6.82
N ARG A 156 -13.97 -5.46 8.13
CA ARG A 156 -14.47 -4.27 8.78
C ARG A 156 -13.28 -3.42 9.24
N ARG A 157 -13.24 -2.18 8.80
CA ARG A 157 -12.35 -1.16 9.36
C ARG A 157 -12.75 -0.93 10.82
N ALA A 158 -11.86 -1.26 11.75
CA ALA A 158 -12.05 -1.16 13.19
C ALA A 158 -11.11 -0.12 13.81
N GLY A 159 -9.97 0.13 13.15
CA GLY A 159 -9.03 1.19 13.51
C GLY A 159 -9.45 2.54 12.95
N SER A 160 -9.11 3.61 13.67
CA SER A 160 -9.37 4.98 13.24
C SER A 160 -8.27 5.92 13.74
N PHE A 161 -8.14 7.06 13.07
CA PHE A 161 -7.30 8.18 13.51
C PHE A 161 -8.02 9.48 13.17
N ARG A 162 -8.09 10.39 14.14
CA ARG A 162 -8.63 11.74 13.99
C ARG A 162 -7.69 12.73 14.65
N CYS A 163 -7.61 13.93 14.14
CA CYS A 163 -6.78 14.99 14.71
C CYS A 163 -7.31 16.38 14.33
N SER A 164 -6.64 17.42 14.79
CA SER A 164 -6.99 18.80 14.47
C SER A 164 -6.65 19.25 13.05
N ASP A 165 -5.95 18.42 12.25
CA ASP A 165 -5.58 18.70 10.85
C ASP A 165 -6.35 17.78 9.90
N PRO A 166 -7.34 18.30 9.14
CA PRO A 166 -8.15 17.49 8.23
C PRO A 166 -7.36 16.81 7.12
N LEU A 167 -6.21 17.37 6.71
CA LEU A 167 -5.36 16.74 5.70
C LEU A 167 -4.71 15.47 6.23
N VAL A 168 -4.26 15.48 7.49
CA VAL A 168 -3.68 14.29 8.14
C VAL A 168 -4.75 13.19 8.31
N GLU A 169 -5.99 13.57 8.68
CA GLU A 169 -7.12 12.62 8.73
C GLU A 169 -7.41 12.01 7.36
N GLN A 170 -7.43 12.82 6.31
CA GLN A 170 -7.64 12.33 4.94
C GLN A 170 -6.52 11.39 4.51
N ILE A 171 -5.26 11.72 4.81
CA ILE A 171 -4.10 10.87 4.50
C ILE A 171 -4.24 9.51 5.21
N TYR A 172 -4.59 9.49 6.50
CA TYR A 172 -4.85 8.22 7.20
C TYR A 172 -5.96 7.42 6.54
N SER A 173 -7.07 8.06 6.15
CA SER A 173 -8.20 7.37 5.53
C SER A 173 -7.83 6.73 4.20
N VAL A 174 -7.12 7.46 3.34
CA VAL A 174 -6.69 6.95 2.03
C VAL A 174 -5.64 5.85 2.17
N ALA A 175 -4.72 5.95 3.14
CA ALA A 175 -3.77 4.89 3.45
C ALA A 175 -4.47 3.60 3.92
N ALA A 176 -5.51 3.74 4.76
CA ALA A 176 -6.31 2.61 5.22
C ALA A 176 -7.06 1.93 4.05
N ASP A 177 -7.65 2.72 3.16
CA ASP A 177 -8.32 2.19 1.96
C ASP A 177 -7.30 1.50 1.04
N THR A 178 -6.09 2.04 0.89
CA THR A 178 -5.01 1.46 0.08
C THR A 178 -4.62 0.06 0.57
N VAL A 179 -4.28 -0.08 1.85
CA VAL A 179 -3.86 -1.38 2.39
C VAL A 179 -5.02 -2.39 2.42
N MET A 180 -6.26 -1.94 2.63
CA MET A 180 -7.43 -2.81 2.58
C MET A 180 -7.72 -3.32 1.16
N LEU A 181 -7.49 -2.51 0.12
CA LEU A 181 -7.59 -2.93 -1.28
C LEU A 181 -6.55 -4.00 -1.62
N CYS A 182 -5.32 -3.87 -1.13
CA CYS A 182 -4.25 -4.83 -1.34
C CYS A 182 -4.44 -6.13 -0.53
N ALA A 183 -5.17 -6.08 0.59
CA ALA A 183 -5.47 -7.24 1.43
C ALA A 183 -6.61 -8.09 0.84
N GLN A 184 -6.28 -8.92 -0.14
CA GLN A 184 -7.18 -9.88 -0.81
C GLN A 184 -7.15 -11.26 -0.11
N ASP A 185 -7.05 -12.38 -0.81
CA ASP A 185 -6.83 -13.71 -0.23
C ASP A 185 -5.47 -13.83 0.47
N TYR A 186 -4.51 -13.06 -0.03
CA TYR A 186 -3.21 -12.74 0.55
C TYR A 186 -3.05 -11.23 0.53
N ILE A 187 -2.05 -10.73 1.19
CA ILE A 187 -1.66 -9.34 1.03
C ILE A 187 -0.86 -9.25 -0.28
N TRP A 188 -1.38 -8.49 -1.23
CA TRP A 188 -0.72 -8.20 -2.50
C TRP A 188 -0.01 -6.85 -2.40
N ASP A 189 1.13 -6.73 -3.08
CA ASP A 189 1.83 -5.47 -3.25
C ASP A 189 0.95 -4.35 -3.84
N GLY A 190 0.19 -4.69 -4.87
CA GLY A 190 -0.74 -3.79 -5.56
C GLY A 190 -1.88 -4.52 -6.24
N ILE A 191 -2.89 -3.78 -6.70
CA ILE A 191 -4.10 -4.38 -7.28
C ILE A 191 -4.15 -4.36 -8.81
N LYS A 192 -3.36 -3.50 -9.46
CA LYS A 192 -3.26 -3.43 -10.92
C LYS A 192 -2.24 -4.40 -11.46
N ARG A 193 -1.03 -4.37 -10.92
CA ARG A 193 0.14 -5.05 -11.43
C ARG A 193 0.76 -5.93 -10.34
N ASP A 194 1.59 -6.87 -10.72
CA ASP A 194 2.20 -7.94 -9.95
C ASP A 194 1.15 -8.77 -9.19
N ARG A 195 0.47 -8.24 -8.21
CA ARG A 195 -0.51 -8.93 -7.35
C ARG A 195 0.11 -10.16 -6.70
N LEU A 196 1.32 -9.97 -6.21
CA LEU A 196 2.16 -10.98 -5.57
C LEU A 196 2.33 -10.66 -4.08
N VAL A 197 2.81 -11.66 -3.35
CA VAL A 197 3.23 -11.49 -1.96
C VAL A 197 4.72 -11.17 -1.96
N TRP A 198 5.07 -9.89 -1.89
CA TRP A 198 6.43 -9.41 -1.79
C TRP A 198 6.82 -9.21 -0.32
N MET A 199 7.77 -10.00 0.19
CA MET A 199 8.06 -10.07 1.62
C MET A 199 8.62 -8.77 2.20
N GLY A 200 9.32 -7.96 1.42
CA GLY A 200 9.78 -6.62 1.83
C GLY A 200 8.61 -5.67 2.03
N ASP A 201 7.68 -5.66 1.07
CA ASP A 201 6.49 -4.82 1.05
C ASP A 201 5.58 -5.09 2.26
N LEU A 202 5.55 -6.33 2.72
CA LEU A 202 4.70 -6.75 3.84
C LEU A 202 4.98 -6.00 5.15
N TYR A 203 6.18 -5.42 5.37
CA TYR A 203 6.43 -4.76 6.65
C TYR A 203 5.53 -3.55 6.91
N PRO A 204 5.45 -2.55 6.01
CA PRO A 204 4.48 -1.47 6.15
C PRO A 204 3.02 -1.97 5.99
N GLU A 205 2.77 -2.98 5.18
CA GLU A 205 1.42 -3.51 4.95
C GLU A 205 0.84 -4.22 6.18
N ILE A 206 1.61 -5.12 6.81
CA ILE A 206 1.19 -5.84 8.04
C ILE A 206 0.92 -4.84 9.17
N THR A 207 1.86 -3.93 9.40
CA THR A 207 1.74 -2.95 10.50
C THR A 207 0.58 -1.98 10.27
N SER A 208 0.28 -1.65 9.02
CA SER A 208 -0.88 -0.82 8.66
C SER A 208 -2.18 -1.60 8.74
N LEU A 209 -2.27 -2.78 8.13
CA LEU A 209 -3.48 -3.60 8.09
C LEU A 209 -3.96 -3.97 9.50
N LEU A 210 -3.05 -4.43 10.36
CA LEU A 210 -3.38 -4.81 11.74
C LEU A 210 -3.66 -3.59 12.65
N SER A 211 -3.31 -2.38 12.22
CA SER A 211 -3.74 -1.14 12.87
C SER A 211 -5.15 -0.69 12.43
N VAL A 212 -5.61 -1.15 11.27
CA VAL A 212 -6.90 -0.78 10.66
C VAL A 212 -7.97 -1.86 10.86
N CYS A 213 -7.60 -3.13 10.75
CA CYS A 213 -8.50 -4.27 10.84
C CYS A 213 -8.05 -5.26 11.93
N ALA A 214 -8.99 -5.99 12.50
CA ALA A 214 -8.65 -7.17 13.29
C ALA A 214 -7.98 -8.24 12.40
N ASP A 215 -7.05 -9.00 12.96
CA ASP A 215 -6.44 -10.14 12.26
C ASP A 215 -7.50 -11.18 11.88
N ASP A 216 -7.54 -11.54 10.60
CA ASP A 216 -8.44 -12.56 10.03
C ASP A 216 -7.67 -13.76 9.44
N GLY A 217 -6.36 -13.82 9.70
CA GLY A 217 -5.46 -14.86 9.20
C GLY A 217 -4.77 -14.52 7.87
N CYS A 218 -5.16 -13.46 7.18
CA CYS A 218 -4.58 -13.07 5.88
C CYS A 218 -3.06 -12.82 5.98
N VAL A 219 -2.60 -12.23 7.09
CA VAL A 219 -1.16 -12.01 7.34
C VAL A 219 -0.43 -13.34 7.47
N ALA A 220 -0.94 -14.25 8.31
CA ALA A 220 -0.36 -15.58 8.50
C ALA A 220 -0.33 -16.38 7.20
N ASP A 221 -1.42 -16.36 6.43
CA ASP A 221 -1.50 -17.02 5.12
C ASP A 221 -0.46 -16.46 4.14
N SER A 222 -0.22 -15.14 4.15
CA SER A 222 0.78 -14.49 3.29
C SER A 222 2.20 -14.86 3.67
N LEU A 223 2.51 -14.91 4.97
CA LEU A 223 3.81 -15.35 5.47
C LEU A 223 4.07 -16.83 5.12
N ASP A 224 3.07 -17.69 5.33
CA ASP A 224 3.15 -19.12 5.01
C ASP A 224 3.30 -19.37 3.50
N PHE A 225 2.62 -18.58 2.68
CA PHE A 225 2.73 -18.70 1.23
C PHE A 225 4.18 -18.57 0.78
N VAL A 226 4.89 -17.51 1.20
CA VAL A 226 6.28 -17.29 0.79
C VAL A 226 7.24 -18.30 1.42
N VAL A 227 6.99 -18.74 2.67
CA VAL A 227 7.76 -19.84 3.30
C VAL A 227 7.66 -21.12 2.48
N ASN A 228 6.45 -21.47 2.04
CA ASN A 228 6.21 -22.68 1.25
C ASN A 228 6.83 -22.62 -0.16
N GLU A 229 6.89 -21.43 -0.75
CA GLU A 229 7.51 -21.17 -2.06
C GLU A 229 9.05 -21.12 -2.01
N THR A 230 9.62 -20.94 -0.80
CA THR A 230 11.06 -20.70 -0.61
C THR A 230 11.69 -21.76 0.30
N PRO A 231 11.87 -23.01 -0.17
CA PRO A 231 12.62 -23.98 0.60
C PRO A 231 14.07 -23.52 0.79
N LEU A 232 14.59 -23.68 2.01
CA LEU A 232 15.99 -23.34 2.32
C LEU A 232 16.98 -24.20 1.52
N PRO A 233 18.09 -23.60 1.04
CA PRO A 233 18.63 -22.27 1.35
C PRO A 233 18.22 -21.14 0.38
N GLY A 234 17.03 -21.20 -0.22
CA GLY A 234 16.53 -20.13 -1.08
C GLY A 234 16.35 -18.80 -0.33
N TRP A 235 16.36 -17.69 -1.09
CA TRP A 235 16.00 -16.37 -0.61
C TRP A 235 14.58 -16.00 -1.02
N MET A 236 13.79 -15.46 -0.10
CA MET A 236 12.40 -15.07 -0.36
C MET A 236 12.31 -14.06 -1.50
N ASN A 237 11.41 -14.32 -2.46
CA ASN A 237 11.26 -13.55 -3.69
C ASN A 237 12.58 -13.34 -4.47
N ALA A 238 13.59 -14.21 -4.27
CA ALA A 238 14.96 -14.12 -4.79
C ALA A 238 15.80 -12.94 -4.25
N TYR A 239 15.31 -12.20 -3.26
CA TYR A 239 16.02 -11.09 -2.60
C TYR A 239 16.48 -11.49 -1.18
N PRO A 240 17.79 -11.54 -0.89
CA PRO A 240 18.28 -11.91 0.44
C PRO A 240 17.69 -11.03 1.56
N MET A 241 17.56 -9.73 1.32
CA MET A 241 17.00 -8.77 2.27
C MET A 241 15.53 -9.06 2.58
N TYR A 242 14.78 -9.68 1.67
CA TYR A 242 13.39 -10.05 1.89
C TYR A 242 13.24 -11.19 2.92
N SER A 243 14.24 -12.07 3.04
CA SER A 243 14.29 -13.03 4.15
C SER A 243 14.57 -12.37 5.51
N MET A 244 15.29 -11.23 5.52
CA MET A 244 15.46 -10.42 6.74
C MET A 244 14.14 -9.72 7.10
N TRP A 245 13.45 -9.17 6.11
CA TRP A 245 12.11 -8.60 6.31
C TRP A 245 11.11 -9.63 6.84
N TRP A 246 11.19 -10.89 6.39
CA TRP A 246 10.33 -11.95 6.92
C TRP A 246 10.51 -12.15 8.44
N ILE A 247 11.73 -12.15 8.94
CA ILE A 247 12.00 -12.23 10.38
C ILE A 247 11.37 -11.04 11.12
N MET A 248 11.52 -9.84 10.57
CA MET A 248 10.94 -8.62 11.14
C MET A 248 9.40 -8.66 11.08
N ASN A 249 8.83 -9.12 9.98
CA ASN A 249 7.37 -9.30 9.81
C ASN A 249 6.80 -10.31 10.80
N LEU A 250 7.48 -11.44 11.02
CA LEU A 250 7.07 -12.46 11.98
C LEU A 250 7.07 -11.90 13.42
N ALA A 251 8.09 -11.12 13.78
CA ALA A 251 8.16 -10.47 15.08
C ALA A 251 7.06 -9.42 15.26
N GLU A 252 6.80 -8.58 14.23
CA GLU A 252 5.71 -7.60 14.26
C GLU A 252 4.34 -8.27 14.35
N TYR A 253 4.09 -9.31 13.55
CA TYR A 253 2.87 -10.08 13.62
C TYR A 253 2.65 -10.63 15.03
N TYR A 254 3.67 -11.23 15.65
CA TYR A 254 3.58 -11.71 17.03
C TYR A 254 3.30 -10.58 18.02
N ARG A 255 4.02 -9.46 17.89
CA ARG A 255 3.85 -8.30 18.78
C ARG A 255 2.44 -7.74 18.72
N MET A 256 1.84 -7.66 17.52
CA MET A 256 0.49 -7.12 17.35
C MET A 256 -0.63 -8.11 17.66
N THR A 257 -0.45 -9.40 17.37
CA THR A 257 -1.53 -10.40 17.50
C THR A 257 -1.40 -11.29 18.72
N GLY A 258 -0.18 -11.49 19.26
CA GLY A 258 0.08 -12.46 20.30
C GLY A 258 -0.13 -13.92 19.87
N ASN A 259 -0.26 -14.19 18.56
CA ASN A 259 -0.52 -15.53 18.02
C ASN A 259 0.70 -16.44 18.16
N ARG A 260 0.86 -16.93 19.38
CA ARG A 260 2.00 -17.76 19.78
C ARG A 260 2.09 -19.07 19.00
N ASP A 261 0.96 -19.73 18.80
CA ASP A 261 0.93 -21.05 18.17
C ASP A 261 1.42 -20.97 16.72
N TYR A 262 0.99 -19.95 16.00
CA TYR A 262 1.46 -19.69 14.63
C TYR A 262 2.97 -19.46 14.60
N VAL A 263 3.47 -18.56 15.46
CA VAL A 263 4.89 -18.20 15.46
C VAL A 263 5.76 -19.40 15.87
N PHE A 264 5.30 -20.22 16.85
CA PHE A 264 5.99 -21.47 17.22
C PHE A 264 6.11 -22.46 16.06
N ALA A 265 5.11 -22.53 15.19
CA ALA A 265 5.16 -23.38 13.99
C ALA A 265 6.28 -22.96 13.01
N GLN A 266 6.72 -21.70 13.06
CA GLN A 266 7.77 -21.16 12.20
C GLN A 266 9.20 -21.38 12.72
N GLU A 267 9.40 -21.88 13.96
CA GLU A 267 10.71 -21.99 14.63
C GLU A 267 11.79 -22.62 13.75
N LYS A 268 11.46 -23.76 13.12
CA LYS A 268 12.43 -24.50 12.30
C LYS A 268 12.90 -23.68 11.08
N TYR A 269 11.96 -23.05 10.39
CA TYR A 269 12.27 -22.24 9.23
C TYR A 269 13.01 -20.96 9.63
N PHE A 270 12.57 -20.30 10.69
CA PHE A 270 13.24 -19.14 11.27
C PHE A 270 14.71 -19.42 11.60
N ARG A 271 14.99 -20.55 12.28
CA ARG A 271 16.38 -20.93 12.60
C ARG A 271 17.21 -21.09 11.33
N GLY A 272 16.71 -21.77 10.31
CA GLY A 272 17.43 -21.99 9.07
C GLY A 272 17.69 -20.70 8.29
N VAL A 273 16.73 -19.75 8.25
CA VAL A 273 16.95 -18.41 7.65
C VAL A 273 18.03 -17.64 8.41
N LEU A 274 17.98 -17.67 9.76
CA LEU A 274 18.95 -16.95 10.58
C LEU A 274 20.37 -17.53 10.44
N GLU A 275 20.51 -18.87 10.37
CA GLU A 275 21.77 -19.55 10.08
C GLU A 275 22.32 -19.19 8.69
N GLN A 276 21.44 -19.09 7.69
CA GLN A 276 21.81 -18.67 6.34
C GLN A 276 22.31 -17.23 6.30
N ILE A 277 21.64 -16.30 6.99
CA ILE A 277 22.08 -14.90 7.13
C ILE A 277 23.45 -14.83 7.81
N ASP A 278 23.63 -15.52 8.94
CA ASP A 278 24.91 -15.56 9.67
C ASP A 278 26.05 -16.10 8.80
N GLY A 279 25.77 -17.12 7.98
CA GLY A 279 26.73 -17.72 7.05
C GLY A 279 27.22 -16.79 5.95
N CYS A 280 26.43 -15.79 5.57
CA CYS A 280 26.82 -14.77 4.58
C CYS A 280 27.68 -13.64 5.17
N ILE A 281 27.86 -13.59 6.50
CA ILE A 281 28.59 -12.52 7.17
C ILE A 281 29.91 -13.10 7.72
N ALA A 282 31.03 -12.60 7.22
CA ALA A 282 32.36 -12.99 7.66
C ALA A 282 32.69 -12.44 9.04
N GLU A 283 33.69 -13.06 9.72
CA GLU A 283 34.15 -12.66 11.06
C GLU A 283 34.66 -11.22 11.15
N ASN A 284 35.14 -10.66 10.05
CA ASN A 284 35.60 -9.27 10.01
C ASN A 284 34.47 -8.25 9.74
N GLY A 285 33.22 -8.71 9.58
CA GLY A 285 32.04 -7.89 9.32
C GLY A 285 31.80 -7.57 7.83
N ASP A 286 32.60 -8.14 6.91
CA ASP A 286 32.25 -8.16 5.49
C ASP A 286 31.10 -9.14 5.27
N PHE A 287 30.31 -8.92 4.23
CA PHE A 287 29.20 -9.82 3.89
C PHE A 287 29.10 -9.99 2.38
N ASP A 288 28.60 -11.13 1.98
CA ASP A 288 28.23 -11.43 0.59
C ASP A 288 26.88 -12.18 0.59
N PHE A 289 25.84 -11.47 0.21
CA PHE A 289 24.51 -12.03 0.01
C PHE A 289 24.21 -12.34 -1.48
N GLY A 290 25.18 -12.07 -2.37
CA GLY A 290 25.03 -12.19 -3.82
C GLY A 290 24.29 -11.00 -4.45
N MET A 291 23.36 -10.37 -3.74
CA MET A 291 22.62 -9.19 -4.18
C MET A 291 22.30 -8.33 -2.95
N ASN A 292 22.32 -7.03 -3.13
CA ASN A 292 21.85 -6.05 -2.15
C ASN A 292 20.57 -5.39 -2.67
N PHE A 293 19.63 -5.11 -1.77
CA PHE A 293 18.45 -4.32 -2.08
C PHE A 293 17.85 -3.75 -0.78
N ILE A 294 17.74 -2.44 -0.69
CA ILE A 294 17.07 -1.75 0.42
C ILE A 294 15.81 -1.07 -0.07
N ASP A 295 15.92 -0.25 -1.09
CA ASP A 295 14.85 0.51 -1.71
C ASP A 295 15.34 1.00 -3.08
N TRP A 296 14.46 1.20 -4.02
CA TRP A 296 14.82 1.64 -5.37
C TRP A 296 15.67 2.92 -5.41
N PRO A 297 15.39 3.99 -4.62
CA PRO A 297 16.24 5.18 -4.58
C PRO A 297 17.69 4.95 -4.13
N SER A 298 17.95 3.88 -3.38
CA SER A 298 19.29 3.49 -2.92
C SER A 298 19.90 2.33 -3.70
N HIS A 299 19.11 1.67 -4.57
CA HIS A 299 19.57 0.51 -5.35
C HIS A 299 20.72 0.88 -6.28
N GLU A 300 21.72 0.00 -6.34
CA GLU A 300 22.97 0.18 -7.10
C GLU A 300 23.80 1.43 -6.69
N HIS A 301 23.44 2.10 -5.59
CA HIS A 301 24.24 3.19 -5.06
C HIS A 301 25.40 2.67 -4.20
N ALA A 302 26.52 3.40 -4.18
CA ALA A 302 27.70 3.01 -3.41
C ALA A 302 27.44 2.82 -1.90
N ASP A 303 26.42 3.49 -1.37
CA ASP A 303 26.03 3.45 0.05
C ASP A 303 25.11 2.27 0.39
N GLU A 304 24.60 1.54 -0.58
CA GLU A 304 23.62 0.46 -0.36
C GLU A 304 24.11 -0.61 0.63
N PRO A 305 25.41 -1.02 0.63
CA PRO A 305 25.93 -1.94 1.64
C PRO A 305 25.78 -1.46 3.09
N GLU A 306 25.84 -0.13 3.35
CA GLU A 306 25.57 0.39 4.70
C GLU A 306 24.09 0.24 5.07
N GLY A 307 23.16 0.42 4.11
CA GLY A 307 21.74 0.13 4.30
C GLY A 307 21.50 -1.34 4.66
N VAL A 308 22.18 -2.27 4.00
CA VAL A 308 22.13 -3.71 4.33
C VAL A 308 22.64 -3.98 5.74
N ARG A 309 23.73 -3.33 6.19
CA ARG A 309 24.22 -3.44 7.57
C ARG A 309 23.14 -3.01 8.57
N CYS A 310 22.46 -1.90 8.29
CA CYS A 310 21.40 -1.40 9.15
C CYS A 310 20.21 -2.37 9.20
N LEU A 311 19.82 -2.93 8.06
CA LEU A 311 18.77 -3.94 8.01
C LEU A 311 19.15 -5.22 8.77
N CYS A 312 20.41 -5.67 8.66
CA CYS A 312 20.92 -6.79 9.48
C CYS A 312 20.81 -6.52 10.98
N ARG A 313 21.07 -5.28 11.45
CA ARG A 313 20.91 -4.90 12.87
C ARG A 313 19.44 -4.96 13.30
N LEU A 314 18.52 -4.41 12.49
CA LEU A 314 17.07 -4.46 12.76
C LEU A 314 16.57 -5.90 12.76
N CYS A 315 17.00 -6.69 11.77
CA CYS A 315 16.69 -8.11 11.69
C CYS A 315 17.19 -8.88 12.92
N ALA A 316 18.45 -8.66 13.35
CA ALA A 316 19.02 -9.31 14.53
C ALA A 316 18.29 -8.92 15.83
N ALA A 317 17.82 -7.67 15.94
CA ALA A 317 17.00 -7.24 17.08
C ALA A 317 15.65 -7.97 17.11
N SER A 318 14.95 -8.06 15.97
CA SER A 318 13.70 -8.81 15.85
C SER A 318 13.91 -10.32 16.06
N ALA A 319 15.01 -10.87 15.53
CA ALA A 319 15.38 -12.27 15.74
C ALA A 319 15.59 -12.60 17.22
N ARG A 320 16.23 -11.69 17.98
CA ARG A 320 16.44 -11.87 19.42
C ARG A 320 15.13 -11.99 20.22
N GLU A 321 14.11 -11.23 19.84
CA GLU A 321 12.77 -11.36 20.45
C GLU A 321 12.16 -12.74 20.18
N LEU A 322 12.27 -13.21 18.92
CA LEU A 322 11.77 -14.53 18.54
C LEU A 322 12.58 -15.67 19.19
N GLU A 323 13.90 -15.55 19.27
CA GLU A 323 14.75 -16.50 19.99
C GLU A 323 14.33 -16.60 21.48
N SER A 324 14.01 -15.47 22.13
CA SER A 324 13.48 -15.47 23.51
C SER A 324 12.19 -16.26 23.60
N LEU A 325 11.27 -16.06 22.64
CA LEU A 325 10.00 -16.77 22.57
C LEU A 325 10.19 -18.28 22.41
N TYR A 326 11.13 -18.69 21.55
CA TYR A 326 11.44 -20.11 21.29
C TYR A 326 12.28 -20.76 22.39
N GLY A 327 12.74 -19.99 23.38
CA GLY A 327 13.66 -20.49 24.44
C GLY A 327 15.06 -20.79 23.92
N MET A 328 15.47 -20.12 22.84
CA MET A 328 16.83 -20.20 22.29
C MET A 328 17.81 -19.31 23.09
N ASP A 329 19.10 -19.57 22.95
CA ASP A 329 20.17 -18.91 23.71
C ASP A 329 20.66 -17.56 23.15
N HIS A 330 19.97 -16.99 22.16
CA HIS A 330 20.33 -15.75 21.45
C HIS A 330 21.70 -15.77 20.75
N SER A 331 22.29 -16.92 20.52
CA SER A 331 23.65 -17.02 19.97
C SER A 331 23.73 -16.57 18.53
N LEU A 332 22.70 -16.88 17.71
CA LEU A 332 22.68 -16.50 16.29
C LEU A 332 22.46 -15.00 16.10
N SER A 333 21.44 -14.42 16.71
CA SER A 333 21.16 -12.98 16.59
C SER A 333 22.31 -12.12 17.14
N SER A 334 22.88 -12.53 18.29
CA SER A 334 24.05 -11.86 18.88
C SER A 334 25.26 -11.91 17.96
N ARG A 335 25.56 -13.08 17.36
CA ARG A 335 26.68 -13.24 16.44
C ARG A 335 26.54 -12.40 15.17
N ILE A 336 25.34 -12.32 14.58
CA ILE A 336 25.04 -11.44 13.45
C ILE A 336 25.31 -9.98 13.85
N ALA A 337 24.76 -9.53 14.97
CA ALA A 337 24.93 -8.16 15.45
C ALA A 337 26.40 -7.83 15.74
N GLU A 338 27.15 -8.74 16.35
CA GLU A 338 28.58 -8.58 16.64
C GLU A 338 29.42 -8.49 15.35
N LYS A 339 29.23 -9.43 14.41
CA LYS A 339 29.94 -9.43 13.14
C LYS A 339 29.71 -8.12 12.37
N ILE A 340 28.46 -7.71 12.20
CA ILE A 340 28.10 -6.46 11.50
C ILE A 340 28.71 -5.23 12.19
N SER A 341 28.83 -5.24 13.51
CA SER A 341 29.40 -4.12 14.30
C SER A 341 30.93 -3.98 14.21
N ARG A 342 31.63 -4.99 13.68
CA ARG A 342 33.08 -4.94 13.50
C ARG A 342 33.54 -3.98 12.39
N LYS A 343 32.64 -3.64 11.46
CA LYS A 343 32.87 -2.58 10.47
C LYS A 343 32.38 -1.24 11.01
N SER A 344 33.17 -0.21 10.80
CA SER A 344 32.74 1.16 11.07
C SER A 344 31.58 1.53 10.14
N ALA A 345 30.60 2.24 10.68
CA ALA A 345 29.52 2.77 9.88
C ALA A 345 30.03 3.78 8.85
N GLU A 346 29.70 3.59 7.58
CA GLU A 346 30.06 4.51 6.52
C GLU A 346 29.06 5.67 6.45
N VAL A 347 29.54 6.85 6.03
CA VAL A 347 28.68 8.02 5.85
C VAL A 347 27.87 7.85 4.56
N THR A 348 26.56 8.06 4.64
CA THR A 348 25.66 7.95 3.48
C THR A 348 25.19 9.30 2.98
N GLU A 349 24.87 9.37 1.67
CA GLU A 349 24.17 10.47 1.02
C GLU A 349 22.69 10.12 0.74
N LYS A 350 22.27 8.91 1.09
CA LYS A 350 20.88 8.43 0.90
C LYS A 350 20.09 8.59 2.19
N ARG A 351 18.99 9.32 2.09
CA ARG A 351 18.11 9.62 3.23
C ARG A 351 17.51 8.36 3.83
N GLN A 352 17.12 7.40 2.99
CA GLN A 352 16.59 6.10 3.39
C GLN A 352 17.59 5.33 4.27
N ILE A 353 18.85 5.31 3.86
CA ILE A 353 19.91 4.63 4.60
C ILE A 353 20.21 5.37 5.91
N ALA A 354 20.24 6.71 5.89
CA ALA A 354 20.43 7.50 7.11
C ALA A 354 19.29 7.27 8.13
N ALA A 355 18.04 7.15 7.67
CA ALA A 355 16.91 6.81 8.52
C ALA A 355 17.06 5.40 9.13
N LEU A 356 17.43 4.40 8.33
CA LEU A 356 17.71 3.05 8.85
C LEU A 356 18.87 3.03 9.83
N LYS A 357 19.93 3.82 9.61
CA LYS A 357 21.04 3.96 10.55
C LYS A 357 20.54 4.43 11.91
N LEU A 358 19.77 5.52 11.94
CA LEU A 358 19.22 6.05 13.19
C LEU A 358 18.38 4.99 13.90
N LEU A 359 17.38 4.43 13.21
CA LEU A 359 16.44 3.49 13.79
C LEU A 359 17.06 2.13 14.18
N SER A 360 18.22 1.77 13.59
CA SER A 360 19.00 0.60 13.98
C SER A 360 19.98 0.86 15.14
N GLY A 361 19.95 2.07 15.71
CA GLY A 361 20.83 2.47 16.81
C GLY A 361 22.27 2.81 16.39
N ALA A 362 22.54 2.95 15.09
CA ALA A 362 23.85 3.37 14.60
C ALA A 362 24.02 4.90 14.69
N SER A 363 25.23 5.34 14.97
CA SER A 363 25.51 6.78 15.08
C SER A 363 25.47 7.48 13.73
N LEU A 364 24.80 8.63 13.66
CA LEU A 364 24.81 9.52 12.52
C LEU A 364 25.90 10.59 12.62
N SER A 365 26.57 10.87 11.50
CA SER A 365 27.38 12.07 11.34
C SER A 365 26.52 13.33 11.30
N ALA A 366 27.11 14.51 11.46
CA ALA A 366 26.39 15.79 11.34
C ALA A 366 25.72 15.96 9.94
N LYS A 367 26.37 15.46 8.87
CA LYS A 367 25.84 15.48 7.51
C LYS A 367 24.60 14.61 7.38
N GLU A 368 24.60 13.42 7.97
CA GLU A 368 23.45 12.49 7.93
C GLU A 368 22.29 12.98 8.79
N ARG A 369 22.56 13.61 9.95
CA ARG A 369 21.52 14.27 10.75
C ARG A 369 20.83 15.38 9.97
N ALA A 370 21.60 16.24 9.29
CA ALA A 370 21.05 17.27 8.41
C ALA A 370 20.25 16.65 7.25
N LEU A 371 20.73 15.55 6.66
CA LEU A 371 20.02 14.83 5.59
C LEU A 371 18.65 14.30 6.04
N VAL A 372 18.55 13.80 7.27
CA VAL A 372 17.27 13.33 7.85
C VAL A 372 16.37 14.50 8.23
N ALA A 373 16.92 15.54 8.87
CA ALA A 373 16.16 16.64 9.48
C ALA A 373 15.67 17.70 8.48
N GLU A 374 16.46 17.97 7.44
CA GLU A 374 16.25 19.10 6.54
C GLU A 374 15.49 18.69 5.25
N ASN A 375 15.05 19.69 4.48
CA ASN A 375 14.43 19.54 3.15
C ASN A 375 13.04 18.88 3.12
N GLY A 376 12.27 18.93 4.22
CA GLY A 376 10.87 18.45 4.23
C GLY A 376 10.77 16.98 3.77
N ALA A 377 9.96 16.72 2.77
CA ALA A 377 9.78 15.38 2.19
C ALA A 377 10.58 15.15 0.88
N ALA A 378 11.49 16.04 0.49
CA ALA A 378 12.29 15.84 -0.70
C ALA A 378 13.13 14.55 -0.61
N GLY A 379 13.06 13.71 -1.64
CA GLY A 379 13.76 12.42 -1.69
C GLY A 379 13.12 11.32 -0.85
N PHE A 380 11.89 11.48 -0.38
CA PHE A 380 11.12 10.39 0.21
C PHE A 380 10.82 9.32 -0.84
N SER A 381 10.58 8.10 -0.38
CA SER A 381 9.97 7.01 -1.13
C SER A 381 8.79 6.45 -0.35
N THR A 382 7.81 5.95 -1.05
CA THR A 382 6.56 5.46 -0.45
C THR A 382 6.82 4.25 0.45
N PHE A 383 7.66 3.30 0.01
CA PHE A 383 8.05 2.13 0.80
C PHE A 383 8.70 2.51 2.14
N MET A 384 9.67 3.43 2.10
CA MET A 384 10.44 3.81 3.30
C MET A 384 9.75 4.90 4.14
N SER A 385 8.53 5.31 3.80
CA SER A 385 7.85 6.45 4.43
C SER A 385 7.73 6.34 5.95
N TYR A 386 7.42 5.15 6.49
CA TYR A 386 7.39 4.92 7.94
C TYR A 386 8.73 5.22 8.59
N PHE A 387 9.81 4.70 8.03
CA PHE A 387 11.17 4.87 8.57
C PHE A 387 11.65 6.31 8.45
N LEU A 388 11.37 6.95 7.30
CA LEU A 388 11.75 8.33 7.04
C LEU A 388 11.03 9.31 7.97
N LEU A 389 9.71 9.17 8.14
CA LEU A 389 8.93 10.00 9.05
C LEU A 389 9.32 9.76 10.52
N SER A 390 9.57 8.51 10.91
CA SER A 390 10.00 8.18 12.26
C SER A 390 11.38 8.78 12.57
N ALA A 391 12.35 8.62 11.68
CA ALA A 391 13.67 9.20 11.84
C ALA A 391 13.64 10.74 11.86
N GLN A 392 12.79 11.36 11.01
CA GLN A 392 12.64 12.81 11.00
C GLN A 392 11.97 13.33 12.28
N SER A 393 11.03 12.59 12.86
CA SER A 393 10.43 12.97 14.13
C SER A 393 11.45 12.95 15.28
N GLU A 394 12.41 12.04 15.26
CA GLU A 394 13.49 11.97 16.25
C GLU A 394 14.54 13.08 16.07
N GLU A 395 14.97 13.38 14.84
CA GLU A 395 16.04 14.36 14.57
C GLU A 395 15.55 15.81 14.46
N ALA A 396 14.35 16.06 13.93
CA ALA A 396 13.80 17.40 13.66
C ALA A 396 12.52 17.72 14.46
N GLY A 397 12.00 16.73 15.17
CA GLY A 397 10.76 16.83 15.95
C GLY A 397 9.49 16.53 15.14
N MET A 398 8.43 16.19 15.86
CA MET A 398 7.15 15.74 15.30
C MET A 398 6.51 16.76 14.35
N THR A 399 6.60 18.06 14.63
CA THR A 399 6.06 19.10 13.73
C THR A 399 6.69 19.06 12.35
N ALA A 400 8.00 18.82 12.27
CA ALA A 400 8.70 18.70 10.98
C ALA A 400 8.27 17.42 10.23
N ALA A 401 8.14 16.30 10.94
CA ALA A 401 7.67 15.04 10.36
C ALA A 401 6.22 15.14 9.85
N LEU A 402 5.31 15.79 10.61
CA LEU A 402 3.94 16.03 10.16
C LEU A 402 3.88 16.97 8.95
N SER A 403 4.77 17.97 8.88
CA SER A 403 4.89 18.82 7.70
C SER A 403 5.33 18.04 6.48
N ALA A 404 6.35 17.18 6.60
CA ALA A 404 6.81 16.32 5.51
C ALA A 404 5.74 15.30 5.08
N LEU A 405 5.01 14.71 6.02
CA LEU A 405 3.87 13.83 5.75
C LEU A 405 2.82 14.55 4.90
N LYS A 406 2.41 15.77 5.30
CA LYS A 406 1.44 16.59 4.57
C LYS A 406 1.94 16.99 3.18
N GLU A 407 3.22 17.30 3.05
CA GLU A 407 3.83 17.65 1.77
C GLU A 407 3.82 16.45 0.80
N TYR A 408 4.26 15.29 1.25
CA TYR A 408 4.41 14.09 0.42
C TYR A 408 3.07 13.48 0.03
N TYR A 409 2.29 13.05 1.01
CA TYR A 409 0.99 12.41 0.78
C TYR A 409 -0.07 13.40 0.29
N GLY A 410 -0.04 14.62 0.79
CA GLY A 410 -0.89 15.70 0.30
C GLY A 410 -0.60 16.07 -1.17
N GLY A 411 0.64 15.88 -1.62
CA GLY A 411 1.02 15.99 -3.03
C GLY A 411 0.26 15.01 -3.92
N MET A 412 0.20 13.75 -3.54
CA MET A 412 -0.58 12.72 -4.26
C MET A 412 -2.08 13.03 -4.23
N LEU A 413 -2.64 13.41 -3.07
CA LEU A 413 -4.06 13.80 -2.93
C LEU A 413 -4.42 15.00 -3.82
N LYS A 414 -3.54 16.00 -3.91
CA LYS A 414 -3.71 17.16 -4.79
C LYS A 414 -3.74 16.76 -6.28
N MET A 415 -3.08 15.68 -6.63
CA MET A 415 -3.11 15.11 -7.97
C MET A 415 -4.26 14.12 -8.20
N GLY A 416 -5.23 14.06 -7.30
CA GLY A 416 -6.46 13.28 -7.44
C GLY A 416 -6.38 11.87 -6.87
N ALA A 417 -5.36 11.52 -6.10
CA ALA A 417 -5.21 10.19 -5.50
C ALA A 417 -6.39 9.81 -4.61
N THR A 418 -6.89 8.59 -4.76
CA THR A 418 -7.89 7.95 -3.89
C THR A 418 -7.34 6.67 -3.24
N SER A 419 -6.11 6.32 -3.58
CA SER A 419 -5.21 5.34 -2.99
C SER A 419 -3.80 5.89 -3.10
N PHE A 420 -2.84 5.37 -2.32
CA PHE A 420 -1.45 5.82 -2.42
C PHE A 420 -0.63 4.97 -3.37
N TRP A 421 0.29 5.65 -4.03
CA TRP A 421 0.99 5.19 -5.22
C TRP A 421 2.24 4.37 -4.87
N GLU A 422 2.65 3.53 -5.78
CA GLU A 422 3.86 2.70 -5.69
C GLU A 422 5.13 3.55 -5.57
N ASP A 423 5.22 4.64 -6.33
CA ASP A 423 6.30 5.63 -6.27
C ASP A 423 5.74 7.05 -6.41
N PHE A 424 6.43 8.01 -5.83
CA PHE A 424 6.09 9.42 -5.95
C PHE A 424 7.30 10.30 -5.64
N ASP A 425 7.53 11.32 -6.47
CA ASP A 425 8.55 12.35 -6.25
C ASP A 425 7.89 13.73 -6.29
N LEU A 426 8.14 14.55 -5.28
CA LEU A 426 7.62 15.92 -5.20
C LEU A 426 7.99 16.77 -6.43
N ASN A 427 9.10 16.46 -7.10
CA ASN A 427 9.48 17.14 -8.33
C ASN A 427 8.49 16.92 -9.47
N TRP A 428 7.67 15.87 -9.44
CA TRP A 428 6.62 15.63 -10.44
C TRP A 428 5.50 16.67 -10.39
N LEU A 429 5.39 17.41 -9.29
CA LEU A 429 4.39 18.48 -9.13
C LEU A 429 4.81 19.80 -9.79
N GLN A 430 6.01 19.88 -10.36
CA GLN A 430 6.52 21.10 -10.96
C GLN A 430 5.95 21.34 -12.35
N GLY A 431 5.59 22.60 -12.63
CA GLY A 431 5.08 23.00 -13.94
C GLY A 431 3.56 22.83 -14.12
N ASN A 432 3.14 22.63 -15.36
CA ASN A 432 1.72 22.46 -15.70
C ASN A 432 1.38 20.97 -15.76
N VAL A 433 1.06 20.40 -14.61
CA VAL A 433 0.83 18.96 -14.45
C VAL A 433 -0.66 18.64 -14.41
N CYS A 434 -1.06 17.66 -15.22
CA CYS A 434 -2.41 17.12 -15.26
C CYS A 434 -2.59 16.08 -14.15
N PRO A 435 -3.56 16.23 -13.22
CA PRO A 435 -3.90 15.22 -12.24
C PRO A 435 -4.53 13.98 -12.90
N ILE A 436 -4.62 12.89 -12.14
CA ILE A 436 -5.09 11.58 -12.64
C ILE A 436 -6.58 11.56 -12.98
N ASP A 437 -7.36 12.47 -12.43
CA ASP A 437 -8.83 12.45 -12.46
C ASP A 437 -9.47 13.23 -13.63
N ARG A 438 -8.65 13.70 -14.58
CA ARG A 438 -9.10 14.35 -15.80
C ARG A 438 -8.22 14.04 -17.00
N ILE A 439 -8.75 14.29 -18.18
CA ILE A 439 -8.02 14.14 -19.43
C ILE A 439 -6.99 15.27 -19.56
N ARG A 440 -5.78 14.92 -20.00
CA ARG A 440 -4.68 15.84 -20.27
C ARG A 440 -5.02 16.81 -21.40
N ARG A 441 -4.74 18.07 -21.22
CA ARG A 441 -4.81 19.11 -22.25
C ARG A 441 -3.48 19.26 -22.98
N GLU A 442 -3.51 19.90 -24.13
CA GLU A 442 -2.28 20.23 -24.86
C GLU A 442 -1.34 21.12 -23.99
N GLY A 443 -0.05 20.78 -23.97
CA GLY A 443 0.96 21.47 -23.17
C GLY A 443 1.01 21.10 -21.69
N GLU A 444 0.19 20.15 -21.22
CA GLU A 444 0.28 19.61 -19.85
C GLU A 444 1.15 18.36 -19.82
N THR A 445 1.81 18.12 -18.68
CA THR A 445 2.50 16.88 -18.36
C THR A 445 1.53 15.96 -17.61
N ASP A 446 1.42 14.71 -18.00
CA ASP A 446 0.58 13.71 -17.33
C ASP A 446 1.30 13.15 -16.11
N ILE A 447 0.76 13.38 -14.90
CA ILE A 447 1.39 12.91 -13.65
C ILE A 447 1.61 11.41 -13.64
N HIS A 448 0.75 10.62 -14.27
CA HIS A 448 0.85 9.17 -14.34
C HIS A 448 1.70 8.72 -15.53
N GLY A 449 1.43 9.26 -16.70
CA GLY A 449 2.01 8.76 -17.96
C GLY A 449 3.40 9.28 -18.31
N ASP A 450 3.85 10.39 -17.73
CA ASP A 450 5.10 11.06 -18.13
C ASP A 450 6.22 10.95 -17.09
N PHE A 451 5.95 10.35 -15.92
CA PHE A 451 6.90 10.19 -14.84
C PHE A 451 7.16 8.72 -14.49
N GLY A 452 8.02 8.51 -13.51
CA GLY A 452 8.41 7.22 -13.00
C GLY A 452 9.87 6.89 -13.29
N LYS A 453 10.38 5.92 -12.52
CA LYS A 453 11.74 5.37 -12.63
C LYS A 453 11.70 3.87 -12.42
N TYR A 454 12.81 3.21 -12.73
CA TYR A 454 13.00 1.77 -12.53
C TYR A 454 11.94 0.96 -13.31
N CYS A 455 11.19 0.10 -12.64
CA CYS A 455 10.08 -0.64 -13.21
C CYS A 455 8.74 0.13 -13.23
N TYR A 456 8.69 1.33 -12.65
CA TYR A 456 7.49 2.16 -12.44
C TYR A 456 7.31 3.27 -13.48
N VAL A 457 7.61 3.00 -14.73
CA VAL A 457 7.61 4.04 -15.78
C VAL A 457 6.22 4.18 -16.40
N GLY A 458 5.72 5.43 -16.43
CA GLY A 458 4.46 5.77 -17.09
C GLY A 458 3.27 4.96 -16.55
N TYR A 459 2.38 4.53 -17.44
CA TYR A 459 1.17 3.78 -17.04
C TYR A 459 1.43 2.37 -16.51
N ARG A 460 2.68 1.90 -16.53
CA ARG A 460 3.06 0.69 -15.80
C ARG A 460 3.11 0.90 -14.28
N HIS A 461 3.35 2.13 -13.84
CA HIS A 461 3.31 2.54 -12.44
C HIS A 461 1.94 2.26 -11.82
N SER A 462 1.89 1.66 -10.63
CA SER A 462 0.65 1.41 -9.91
C SER A 462 0.27 2.59 -9.02
N LEU A 463 -0.99 3.01 -9.09
CA LEU A 463 -1.53 4.08 -8.25
C LEU A 463 -2.25 3.56 -6.99
N CYS A 464 -2.21 2.25 -6.76
CA CYS A 464 -2.65 1.62 -5.51
C CYS A 464 -1.66 0.53 -5.11
N HIS A 465 -0.80 0.84 -4.12
CA HIS A 465 0.25 -0.06 -3.66
C HIS A 465 0.33 -0.09 -2.14
N GLY A 466 0.27 -1.30 -1.56
CA GLY A 466 0.10 -1.50 -0.12
C GLY A 466 1.22 -0.94 0.73
N TRP A 467 2.47 -1.02 0.26
CA TRP A 467 3.62 -0.51 1.01
C TRP A 467 3.56 1.00 1.30
N SER A 468 2.80 1.77 0.53
CA SER A 468 2.66 3.21 0.75
C SER A 468 1.78 3.58 1.95
N ALA A 469 1.13 2.59 2.58
CA ALA A 469 0.34 2.79 3.79
C ALA A 469 1.18 2.99 5.07
N GLY A 470 2.51 3.00 5.00
CA GLY A 470 3.43 3.16 6.14
C GLY A 470 3.21 4.41 7.01
N VAL A 471 2.43 5.37 6.53
CA VAL A 471 1.99 6.52 7.34
C VAL A 471 1.09 6.10 8.52
N ILE A 472 0.34 4.99 8.42
CA ILE A 472 -0.53 4.49 9.49
C ILE A 472 0.26 4.12 10.75
N PRO A 473 1.27 3.22 10.69
CA PRO A 473 2.08 2.90 11.85
C PRO A 473 2.84 4.13 12.39
N PHE A 474 3.22 5.09 11.56
CA PHE A 474 3.80 6.35 12.04
C PHE A 474 2.80 7.14 12.91
N LEU A 475 1.59 7.35 12.45
CA LEU A 475 0.56 8.07 13.23
C LEU A 475 0.19 7.35 14.52
N VAL A 476 0.12 6.02 14.49
CA VAL A 476 -0.21 5.21 15.67
C VAL A 476 0.95 5.18 16.68
N ARG A 477 2.18 4.92 16.22
CA ARG A 477 3.33 4.66 17.10
C ARG A 477 4.07 5.91 17.52
N CYS A 478 4.10 6.94 16.64
CA CYS A 478 4.86 8.15 16.90
C CYS A 478 3.97 9.31 17.37
N VAL A 479 2.80 9.54 16.74
CA VAL A 479 1.91 10.64 17.13
C VAL A 479 1.06 10.27 18.34
N LEU A 480 0.33 9.14 18.31
CA LEU A 480 -0.41 8.64 19.49
C LEU A 480 0.50 7.99 20.52
N GLY A 481 1.73 7.64 20.12
CA GLY A 481 2.74 7.06 20.98
C GLY A 481 2.42 5.65 21.49
N ILE A 482 1.58 4.88 20.79
CA ILE A 482 1.11 3.56 21.22
C ILE A 482 2.16 2.50 20.86
N LYS A 483 2.74 1.84 21.87
CA LYS A 483 3.68 0.72 21.70
C LYS A 483 3.20 -0.50 22.47
N ALA A 484 3.14 -1.65 21.80
CA ALA A 484 2.96 -2.93 22.45
C ALA A 484 4.27 -3.30 23.18
N GLU A 485 4.24 -3.35 24.50
CA GLU A 485 5.37 -3.79 25.34
C GLU A 485 5.37 -5.31 25.53
N GLU A 486 4.20 -5.93 25.44
CA GLU A 486 4.03 -7.37 25.44
C GLU A 486 3.18 -7.81 24.25
N PRO A 487 3.41 -9.01 23.71
CA PRO A 487 2.69 -9.53 22.56
C PRO A 487 1.17 -9.48 22.71
N GLY A 488 0.47 -9.23 21.60
CA GLY A 488 -0.99 -9.10 21.57
C GLY A 488 -1.50 -7.88 22.33
N TYR A 489 -0.67 -6.85 22.55
CA TYR A 489 -1.00 -5.68 23.37
C TYR A 489 -1.38 -6.03 24.81
N ALA A 490 -0.91 -7.14 25.36
CA ALA A 490 -1.16 -7.49 26.77
C ALA A 490 -0.63 -6.41 27.74
N SER A 491 0.40 -5.67 27.33
CA SER A 491 0.89 -4.45 27.97
C SER A 491 1.22 -3.41 26.91
N VAL A 492 0.82 -2.16 27.15
CA VAL A 492 1.08 -1.04 26.24
C VAL A 492 1.68 0.13 26.99
N SER A 493 2.64 0.80 26.37
CA SER A 493 3.05 2.14 26.77
C SER A 493 2.47 3.17 25.80
N ILE A 494 2.12 4.34 26.32
CA ILE A 494 1.53 5.43 25.54
C ILE A 494 2.35 6.69 25.85
N SER A 495 3.03 7.22 24.85
CA SER A 495 3.88 8.41 24.93
C SER A 495 3.60 9.32 23.73
N PRO A 496 2.50 10.10 23.75
CA PRO A 496 2.08 10.86 22.59
C PRO A 496 3.00 12.06 22.33
N ASP A 497 3.23 12.33 21.05
CA ASP A 497 3.82 13.57 20.57
C ASP A 497 2.92 14.18 19.50
N LEU A 498 2.25 15.27 19.81
CA LEU A 498 1.28 15.91 18.93
C LEU A 498 1.93 16.87 17.90
N GLY A 499 3.23 17.12 17.99
CA GLY A 499 3.86 18.13 17.13
C GLY A 499 3.14 19.47 17.19
N ASP A 500 2.54 19.93 16.08
CA ASP A 500 1.72 21.13 15.97
C ASP A 500 0.20 20.88 16.08
N LEU A 501 -0.22 19.62 16.27
CA LEU A 501 -1.62 19.27 16.43
C LEU A 501 -2.16 19.74 17.79
N GLU A 502 -3.41 20.19 17.82
CA GLU A 502 -4.14 20.52 19.06
C GLU A 502 -4.66 19.26 19.77
N PHE A 503 -5.10 18.28 18.99
CA PHE A 503 -5.49 16.97 19.48
C PHE A 503 -5.19 15.87 18.45
N ALA A 504 -5.07 14.64 18.93
CA ALA A 504 -5.11 13.42 18.15
C ALA A 504 -5.82 12.33 18.95
N GLU A 505 -6.65 11.55 18.28
CA GLU A 505 -7.34 10.40 18.87
C GLU A 505 -7.33 9.22 17.89
N GLY A 506 -7.30 8.01 18.43
CA GLY A 506 -7.28 6.79 17.59
C GLY A 506 -7.88 5.58 18.28
N GLU A 507 -8.37 4.70 17.46
CA GLU A 507 -8.85 3.37 17.84
C GLU A 507 -7.96 2.31 17.18
N ILE A 508 -7.45 1.36 17.96
CA ILE A 508 -6.58 0.30 17.48
C ILE A 508 -7.23 -1.05 17.82
N PRO A 509 -7.49 -1.90 16.81
CA PRO A 509 -7.94 -3.26 17.05
C PRO A 509 -6.82 -4.06 17.72
N THR A 510 -7.18 -4.79 18.77
CA THR A 510 -6.29 -5.71 19.48
C THR A 510 -6.98 -7.04 19.68
N PRO A 511 -6.28 -8.13 20.01
CA PRO A 511 -6.91 -9.39 20.34
C PRO A 511 -7.86 -9.32 21.55
N HIS A 512 -7.72 -8.28 22.38
CA HIS A 512 -8.55 -8.05 23.56
C HIS A 512 -9.76 -7.15 23.28
N GLY A 513 -9.87 -6.55 22.09
CA GLY A 513 -10.87 -5.55 21.71
C GLY A 513 -10.23 -4.23 21.27
N ILE A 514 -11.03 -3.18 21.19
CA ILE A 514 -10.55 -1.88 20.68
C ILE A 514 -9.88 -1.07 21.81
N LEU A 515 -8.60 -0.78 21.63
CA LEU A 515 -7.86 0.20 22.45
C LEU A 515 -8.12 1.60 21.90
N ARG A 516 -8.57 2.54 22.77
CA ARG A 516 -8.82 3.94 22.42
C ARG A 516 -7.87 4.84 23.15
N VAL A 517 -7.27 5.76 22.41
CA VAL A 517 -6.38 6.80 22.96
C VAL A 517 -6.84 8.15 22.44
N SER A 518 -6.98 9.12 23.33
CA SER A 518 -7.28 10.52 23.01
C SER A 518 -6.26 11.43 23.70
N CYS A 519 -5.63 12.28 22.94
CA CYS A 519 -4.59 13.20 23.39
C CYS A 519 -4.98 14.62 23.01
N ARG A 520 -4.88 15.58 23.96
CA ARG A 520 -5.23 16.99 23.73
C ARG A 520 -4.24 17.93 24.41
N ARG A 521 -3.96 19.04 23.77
CA ARG A 521 -3.19 20.13 24.39
C ARG A 521 -4.09 21.00 25.26
N GLU A 522 -3.71 21.11 26.53
CA GLU A 522 -4.34 22.03 27.48
C GLU A 522 -3.29 22.69 28.38
N GLY A 523 -3.27 24.03 28.41
CA GLY A 523 -2.34 24.76 29.25
C GLY A 523 -0.86 24.45 29.04
N GLY A 524 -0.47 24.13 27.80
CA GLY A 524 0.92 23.75 27.42
C GLY A 524 1.31 22.33 27.79
N LYS A 525 0.36 21.49 28.22
CA LYS A 525 0.58 20.07 28.51
C LYS A 525 -0.28 19.21 27.59
N THR A 526 0.18 18.01 27.31
CA THR A 526 -0.64 16.98 26.63
C THR A 526 -1.39 16.18 27.71
N LEU A 527 -2.73 16.26 27.66
CA LEU A 527 -3.60 15.38 28.43
C LEU A 527 -3.91 14.14 27.59
N THR A 528 -3.78 12.97 28.21
CA THR A 528 -3.97 11.67 27.54
C THR A 528 -5.04 10.88 28.29
N GLU A 529 -6.10 10.52 27.60
CA GLU A 529 -7.16 9.62 28.06
C GLU A 529 -7.06 8.30 27.32
N VAL A 530 -7.18 7.18 28.07
CA VAL A 530 -7.06 5.84 27.49
C VAL A 530 -8.25 5.01 27.93
N SER A 531 -8.92 4.38 26.97
CA SER A 531 -9.93 3.35 27.21
C SER A 531 -9.40 2.02 26.68
N ALA A 532 -8.95 1.16 27.57
CA ALA A 532 -8.39 -0.15 27.23
C ALA A 532 -9.36 -1.28 27.54
N PRO A 533 -9.46 -2.32 26.69
CA PRO A 533 -10.18 -3.54 27.00
C PRO A 533 -9.61 -4.25 28.23
N LYS A 534 -10.44 -5.11 28.85
CA LYS A 534 -9.98 -5.97 29.92
C LYS A 534 -8.87 -6.91 29.40
N GLY A 535 -7.74 -6.94 30.10
CA GLY A 535 -6.57 -7.76 29.72
C GLY A 535 -5.40 -6.94 29.19
N ILE A 536 -5.59 -5.66 28.92
CA ILE A 536 -4.49 -4.75 28.53
C ILE A 536 -4.05 -3.95 29.76
N ARG A 537 -2.75 -4.02 30.09
CA ARG A 537 -2.10 -3.12 31.04
C ARG A 537 -1.62 -1.88 30.32
N VAL A 538 -1.93 -0.70 30.86
CA VAL A 538 -1.58 0.58 30.24
C VAL A 538 -0.63 1.36 31.13
N GLU A 539 0.47 1.83 30.55
CA GLU A 539 1.40 2.81 31.13
C GLU A 539 1.41 4.08 30.27
N VAL A 540 0.93 5.19 30.83
CA VAL A 540 1.04 6.49 30.14
C VAL A 540 2.33 7.17 30.58
N ARG A 541 3.25 7.38 29.63
CA ARG A 541 4.52 8.06 29.84
C ARG A 541 4.38 9.55 29.49
N LYS A 542 5.00 10.40 30.31
CA LYS A 542 4.96 11.86 30.12
C LYS A 542 6.10 12.31 29.25
#